data_ce305229a6dea88b24aec3ddb78a7a26
#
_entry.id   ce305229a6dea88b24aec3ddb78a7a26
#
_cell.length_a   1.000
_cell.length_b   1.000
_cell.length_c   1.000
_cell.angle_alpha   90.00
_cell.angle_beta   90.00
_cell.angle_gamma   90.00
#
_symmetry.space_group_name_H-M   'P 1'
#
loop_
_entity.id
_entity.type
_entity.pdbx_description
1 polymer ?
#
loop_
_entity_poly.entity_id
_entity_poly.type
_entity_poly.pdbx_seq_one_letter_code
_entity_poly.pdbx_strand_id
1 'polypeptide(L)'
;MLKEAGIGTYILFQETYHKESYEKLHPTGPKHNYDYHTEAMDRAMAGGIDDVGLGVLFGLENYPYELVGLLMHAEHLEAVHGVGPHTISIPRIKKAEDINPDDFDNGISDDVFAKICALIRISVPYTGMIISTRESQAVRERLLPLGISQISGGSRTSVGGYDIPENPDDNSAQFDVSDQRSLDEVVRWLMEMDYIPSFCTACYRAGRTGDRFMSLCKSGQIQNCCHPNALITLQEFLEDYASPETRALGKEVLQRQLLAIPNEKVRTKTEQYLQEILHGARDFRF
;
A
#
# COMPACT_ATOMS: atom_id res chain seq x y z
N MET A 1 23.42 -7.45 -3.03
CA MET A 1 23.36 -5.97 -3.11
C MET A 1 22.09 -5.40 -2.46
N LEU A 2 20.85 -5.53 -3.01
CA LEU A 2 19.63 -4.98 -2.37
C LEU A 2 19.35 -5.62 -0.99
N LYS A 3 19.46 -6.93 -0.87
CA LYS A 3 19.34 -7.64 0.41
C LYS A 3 20.37 -7.17 1.44
N GLU A 4 21.61 -6.99 1.02
CA GLU A 4 22.70 -6.49 1.89
C GLU A 4 22.47 -5.03 2.32
N ALA A 5 21.81 -4.23 1.47
CA ALA A 5 21.38 -2.87 1.81
C ALA A 5 20.21 -2.83 2.81
N GLY A 6 19.62 -3.98 3.14
CA GLY A 6 18.57 -4.08 4.14
C GLY A 6 17.20 -3.54 3.70
N ILE A 7 16.87 -3.60 2.39
CA ILE A 7 15.54 -3.19 1.94
C ILE A 7 14.47 -4.08 2.55
N GLY A 8 13.30 -3.51 2.88
CA GLY A 8 12.18 -4.24 3.46
C GLY A 8 11.39 -5.02 2.42
N THR A 9 10.96 -4.36 1.36
CA THR A 9 10.11 -4.96 0.31
C THR A 9 10.64 -4.56 -1.06
N TYR A 10 10.60 -5.48 -2.02
CA TYR A 10 10.85 -5.21 -3.43
C TYR A 10 9.53 -5.15 -4.19
N ILE A 11 9.20 -4.00 -4.75
CA ILE A 11 7.95 -3.77 -5.50
C ILE A 11 8.30 -3.41 -6.94
N LEU A 12 7.68 -4.12 -7.87
CA LEU A 12 7.78 -3.82 -9.29
C LEU A 12 6.44 -4.13 -9.97
N PHE A 13 5.90 -3.16 -10.69
CA PHE A 13 4.66 -3.36 -11.43
C PHE A 13 4.95 -4.05 -12.76
N GLN A 14 4.14 -5.07 -13.05
CA GLN A 14 4.22 -5.78 -14.35
C GLN A 14 3.81 -4.86 -15.50
N GLU A 15 3.07 -3.80 -15.24
CA GLU A 15 2.38 -2.92 -16.19
C GLU A 15 1.23 -3.66 -16.89
N THR A 16 1.50 -4.60 -17.78
CA THR A 16 0.53 -5.53 -18.38
C THR A 16 1.10 -6.94 -18.47
N TYR A 17 0.26 -7.95 -18.26
CA TYR A 17 0.60 -9.36 -18.49
C TYR A 17 0.47 -9.78 -19.96
N HIS A 18 -0.12 -8.94 -20.81
CA HIS A 18 -0.24 -9.21 -22.25
C HIS A 18 1.07 -8.89 -22.96
N LYS A 19 1.83 -9.95 -23.31
CA LYS A 19 3.20 -9.84 -23.80
C LYS A 19 3.33 -8.94 -25.05
N GLU A 20 2.45 -9.10 -26.03
CA GLU A 20 2.49 -8.31 -27.26
C GLU A 20 2.27 -6.81 -26.99
N SER A 21 1.33 -6.47 -26.10
CA SER A 21 1.09 -5.08 -25.70
C SER A 21 2.25 -4.54 -24.88
N TYR A 22 2.80 -5.35 -23.98
CA TYR A 22 3.98 -4.98 -23.21
C TYR A 22 5.16 -4.60 -24.09
N GLU A 23 5.50 -5.43 -25.08
CA GLU A 23 6.62 -5.20 -26.01
C GLU A 23 6.42 -3.96 -26.88
N LYS A 24 5.17 -3.66 -27.27
CA LYS A 24 4.81 -2.42 -27.99
C LYS A 24 4.99 -1.16 -27.13
N LEU A 25 4.60 -1.25 -25.84
CA LEU A 25 4.67 -0.14 -24.89
C LEU A 25 6.09 0.10 -24.37
N HIS A 26 6.94 -0.94 -24.38
CA HIS A 26 8.31 -0.88 -23.89
C HIS A 26 9.34 -1.28 -24.96
N PRO A 27 9.43 -0.57 -26.10
CA PRO A 27 10.27 -0.96 -27.21
C PRO A 27 11.78 -0.85 -26.91
N THR A 28 12.15 -0.08 -25.89
CA THR A 28 13.55 0.16 -25.49
C THR A 28 13.67 0.38 -23.97
N GLY A 29 14.89 0.52 -23.48
CA GLY A 29 15.15 0.84 -22.08
C GLY A 29 15.17 -0.39 -21.16
N PRO A 30 15.29 -0.19 -19.83
CA PRO A 30 15.46 -1.28 -18.87
C PRO A 30 14.30 -2.29 -18.81
N LYS A 31 13.09 -1.84 -19.16
CA LYS A 31 11.88 -2.66 -19.15
C LYS A 31 11.59 -3.38 -20.49
N HIS A 32 12.42 -3.25 -21.52
CA HIS A 32 12.11 -3.78 -22.87
C HIS A 32 11.95 -5.29 -22.93
N ASN A 33 12.55 -6.04 -22.02
CA ASN A 33 12.50 -7.50 -22.00
C ASN A 33 11.37 -7.99 -21.07
N TYR A 34 10.27 -8.44 -21.68
CA TYR A 34 9.09 -8.93 -20.95
C TYR A 34 9.42 -10.08 -19.99
N ASP A 35 10.09 -11.12 -20.48
CA ASP A 35 10.37 -12.32 -19.68
C ASP A 35 11.26 -11.96 -18.47
N TYR A 36 12.32 -11.19 -18.72
CA TYR A 36 13.19 -10.68 -17.64
C TYR A 36 12.41 -9.81 -16.62
N HIS A 37 11.47 -9.00 -17.08
CA HIS A 37 10.67 -8.15 -16.20
C HIS A 37 9.69 -8.98 -15.36
N THR A 38 8.98 -9.94 -15.99
CA THR A 38 8.01 -10.79 -15.30
C THR A 38 8.65 -11.65 -14.22
N GLU A 39 9.88 -12.16 -14.46
CA GLU A 39 10.64 -12.95 -13.48
C GLU A 39 11.37 -12.11 -12.40
N ALA A 40 11.11 -10.82 -12.32
CA ALA A 40 11.85 -9.94 -11.39
C ALA A 40 11.64 -10.34 -9.92
N MET A 41 10.43 -10.76 -9.56
CA MET A 41 10.12 -11.22 -8.19
C MET A 41 10.83 -12.53 -7.86
N ASP A 42 10.89 -13.48 -8.79
CA ASP A 42 11.63 -14.73 -8.62
C ASP A 42 13.12 -14.46 -8.35
N ARG A 43 13.73 -13.54 -9.12
CA ARG A 43 15.12 -13.14 -8.90
C ARG A 43 15.33 -12.42 -7.56
N ALA A 44 14.37 -11.58 -7.14
CA ALA A 44 14.43 -10.91 -5.85
C ALA A 44 14.37 -11.91 -4.70
N MET A 45 13.44 -12.87 -4.77
CA MET A 45 13.27 -13.92 -3.76
C MET A 45 14.43 -14.89 -3.74
N ALA A 46 14.95 -15.31 -4.90
CA ALA A 46 16.19 -16.09 -5.01
C ALA A 46 17.42 -15.35 -4.43
N GLY A 47 17.43 -14.01 -4.52
CA GLY A 47 18.42 -13.13 -3.90
C GLY A 47 18.25 -12.91 -2.38
N GLY A 48 17.24 -13.55 -1.77
CA GLY A 48 16.96 -13.52 -0.33
C GLY A 48 16.05 -12.38 0.13
N ILE A 49 15.37 -11.69 -0.78
CA ILE A 49 14.30 -10.73 -0.46
C ILE A 49 13.00 -11.53 -0.36
N ASP A 50 12.43 -11.64 0.80
CA ASP A 50 11.26 -12.48 1.11
C ASP A 50 9.92 -11.71 1.12
N ASP A 51 9.97 -10.39 1.06
CA ASP A 51 8.79 -9.54 0.88
C ASP A 51 8.80 -8.88 -0.50
N VAL A 52 7.85 -9.27 -1.35
CA VAL A 52 7.69 -8.72 -2.70
C VAL A 52 6.30 -8.13 -2.91
N GLY A 53 6.20 -7.15 -3.79
CA GLY A 53 4.94 -6.49 -4.13
C GLY A 53 4.67 -6.54 -5.63
N LEU A 54 3.47 -7.03 -5.97
CA LEU A 54 2.96 -7.08 -7.34
C LEU A 54 2.13 -5.84 -7.67
N GLY A 55 1.91 -5.63 -8.95
CA GLY A 55 0.96 -4.65 -9.46
C GLY A 55 0.79 -4.74 -10.95
N VAL A 56 -0.37 -4.34 -11.43
CA VAL A 56 -0.68 -4.22 -12.85
C VAL A 56 -1.38 -2.89 -13.08
N LEU A 57 -1.11 -2.25 -14.20
CA LEU A 57 -1.72 -0.95 -14.56
C LEU A 57 -3.00 -1.20 -15.34
N PHE A 58 -4.14 -1.23 -14.66
CA PHE A 58 -5.44 -1.46 -15.27
C PHE A 58 -5.82 -0.34 -16.24
N GLY A 59 -6.23 -0.73 -17.43
CA GLY A 59 -6.59 0.17 -18.53
C GLY A 59 -5.64 0.10 -19.71
N LEU A 60 -4.47 -0.53 -19.59
CA LEU A 60 -3.57 -0.80 -20.71
C LEU A 60 -4.10 -1.93 -21.60
N GLU A 61 -4.62 -2.97 -20.98
CA GLU A 61 -5.17 -4.16 -21.61
C GLU A 61 -6.50 -4.58 -20.97
N ASN A 62 -7.14 -5.61 -21.51
CA ASN A 62 -8.42 -6.15 -21.03
C ASN A 62 -8.31 -6.57 -19.55
N TYR A 63 -9.10 -5.97 -18.66
CA TYR A 63 -8.97 -6.17 -17.22
C TYR A 63 -9.17 -7.62 -16.73
N PRO A 64 -10.04 -8.48 -17.32
CA PRO A 64 -10.10 -9.89 -16.95
C PRO A 64 -8.79 -10.64 -17.22
N TYR A 65 -8.12 -10.36 -18.33
CA TYR A 65 -6.82 -10.93 -18.64
C TYR A 65 -5.76 -10.48 -17.60
N GLU A 66 -5.70 -9.18 -17.33
CA GLU A 66 -4.77 -8.62 -16.34
C GLU A 66 -5.02 -9.16 -14.94
N LEU A 67 -6.28 -9.28 -14.54
CA LEU A 67 -6.64 -9.84 -13.23
C LEU A 67 -6.22 -11.30 -13.11
N VAL A 68 -6.49 -12.11 -14.12
CA VAL A 68 -6.07 -13.53 -14.12
C VAL A 68 -4.55 -13.64 -14.11
N GLY A 69 -3.83 -12.85 -14.92
CA GLY A 69 -2.36 -12.80 -14.91
C GLY A 69 -1.79 -12.45 -13.55
N LEU A 70 -2.37 -11.45 -12.87
CA LEU A 70 -1.97 -11.04 -11.53
C LEU A 70 -2.18 -12.16 -10.49
N LEU A 71 -3.33 -12.83 -10.54
CA LEU A 71 -3.63 -13.92 -9.62
C LEU A 71 -2.73 -15.15 -9.88
N MET A 72 -2.47 -15.49 -11.15
CA MET A 72 -1.52 -16.54 -11.51
C MET A 72 -0.10 -16.22 -11.05
N HIS A 73 0.33 -14.97 -11.14
CA HIS A 73 1.65 -14.55 -10.65
C HIS A 73 1.74 -14.67 -9.13
N ALA A 74 0.69 -14.27 -8.39
CA ALA A 74 0.62 -14.45 -6.93
C ALA A 74 0.68 -15.94 -6.54
N GLU A 75 -0.07 -16.80 -7.24
CA GLU A 75 -0.07 -18.25 -7.04
C GLU A 75 1.29 -18.88 -7.38
N HIS A 76 1.93 -18.43 -8.47
CA HIS A 76 3.28 -18.86 -8.84
C HIS A 76 4.29 -18.59 -7.73
N LEU A 77 4.31 -17.38 -7.17
CA LEU A 77 5.23 -17.03 -6.09
C LEU A 77 5.00 -17.90 -4.85
N GLU A 78 3.75 -18.15 -4.48
CA GLU A 78 3.42 -19.04 -3.35
C GLU A 78 3.84 -20.48 -3.63
N ALA A 79 3.63 -21.00 -4.85
CA ALA A 79 3.99 -22.36 -5.23
C ALA A 79 5.51 -22.58 -5.31
N VAL A 80 6.26 -21.62 -5.85
CA VAL A 80 7.71 -21.76 -6.09
C VAL A 80 8.53 -21.40 -4.86
N HIS A 81 8.15 -20.32 -4.16
CA HIS A 81 8.92 -19.76 -3.04
C HIS A 81 8.30 -20.03 -1.66
N GLY A 82 7.11 -20.63 -1.60
CA GLY A 82 6.37 -20.86 -0.35
C GLY A 82 5.74 -19.62 0.25
N VAL A 83 5.90 -18.45 -0.38
CA VAL A 83 5.45 -17.15 0.12
C VAL A 83 4.81 -16.37 -1.04
N GLY A 84 3.55 -15.98 -0.86
CA GLY A 84 2.87 -15.10 -1.82
C GLY A 84 3.27 -13.63 -1.65
N PRO A 85 2.71 -12.72 -2.48
CA PRO A 85 3.05 -11.31 -2.43
C PRO A 85 2.63 -10.66 -1.11
N HIS A 86 3.54 -9.88 -0.52
CA HIS A 86 3.27 -9.06 0.67
C HIS A 86 2.23 -7.98 0.37
N THR A 87 2.32 -7.39 -0.82
CA THR A 87 1.38 -6.35 -1.27
C THR A 87 0.99 -6.53 -2.74
N ILE A 88 -0.22 -6.08 -3.05
CA ILE A 88 -0.71 -5.91 -4.42
C ILE A 88 -1.16 -4.47 -4.61
N SER A 89 -0.54 -3.78 -5.56
CA SER A 89 -0.94 -2.44 -5.99
C SER A 89 -1.88 -2.53 -7.19
N ILE A 90 -2.92 -1.71 -7.16
CA ILE A 90 -3.98 -1.72 -8.17
C ILE A 90 -4.16 -0.35 -8.84
N PRO A 91 -3.13 0.20 -9.49
CA PRO A 91 -3.28 1.46 -10.20
C PRO A 91 -4.14 1.31 -11.45
N ARG A 92 -4.90 2.37 -11.76
CA ARG A 92 -5.50 2.58 -13.09
C ARG A 92 -4.67 3.58 -13.88
N ILE A 93 -4.72 3.46 -15.20
CA ILE A 93 -4.10 4.44 -16.09
C ILE A 93 -4.73 5.83 -15.84
N LYS A 94 -3.89 6.83 -15.70
CA LYS A 94 -4.26 8.23 -15.52
C LYS A 94 -3.44 9.07 -16.49
N LYS A 95 -3.91 10.28 -16.74
CA LYS A 95 -3.20 11.23 -17.57
C LYS A 95 -1.80 11.51 -17.00
N ALA A 96 -0.81 11.59 -17.89
CA ALA A 96 0.55 12.01 -17.61
C ALA A 96 1.05 12.84 -18.81
N GLU A 97 2.26 13.40 -18.76
CA GLU A 97 2.80 14.27 -19.81
C GLU A 97 2.67 13.65 -21.21
N ASP A 98 3.09 12.38 -21.36
CA ASP A 98 3.09 11.65 -22.63
C ASP A 98 2.03 10.54 -22.70
N ILE A 99 1.08 10.51 -21.78
CA ILE A 99 0.05 9.46 -21.71
C ILE A 99 -1.33 10.09 -21.62
N ASN A 100 -2.14 9.85 -22.65
CA ASN A 100 -3.57 10.13 -22.61
C ASN A 100 -4.33 8.82 -22.41
N PRO A 101 -5.13 8.67 -21.32
CA PRO A 101 -5.94 7.47 -21.09
C PRO A 101 -6.89 7.15 -22.25
N ASP A 102 -7.33 8.14 -23.01
CA ASP A 102 -8.23 7.98 -24.16
C ASP A 102 -7.57 7.30 -25.36
N ASP A 103 -6.23 7.17 -25.37
CA ASP A 103 -5.51 6.42 -26.39
C ASP A 103 -5.56 4.90 -26.15
N PHE A 104 -6.20 4.45 -25.05
CA PHE A 104 -6.34 3.05 -24.67
C PHE A 104 -7.82 2.67 -24.59
N ASP A 105 -8.21 1.64 -25.36
CA ASP A 105 -9.61 1.16 -25.45
C ASP A 105 -10.06 0.37 -24.22
N ASN A 106 -9.19 0.16 -23.24
CA ASN A 106 -9.39 -0.74 -22.10
C ASN A 106 -9.65 -0.01 -20.77
N GLY A 107 -10.05 1.26 -20.81
CA GLY A 107 -10.41 2.02 -19.63
C GLY A 107 -11.49 1.34 -18.78
N ILE A 108 -11.35 1.34 -17.46
CA ILE A 108 -12.29 0.70 -16.54
C ILE A 108 -13.07 1.72 -15.71
N SER A 109 -14.38 1.48 -15.56
CA SER A 109 -15.23 2.28 -14.68
C SER A 109 -14.94 2.05 -13.20
N ASP A 110 -15.43 2.92 -12.33
CA ASP A 110 -15.31 2.76 -10.87
C ASP A 110 -16.01 1.50 -10.37
N ASP A 111 -17.10 1.06 -11.02
CA ASP A 111 -17.79 -0.19 -10.68
C ASP A 111 -16.93 -1.42 -10.99
N VAL A 112 -16.32 -1.43 -12.16
CA VAL A 112 -15.39 -2.50 -12.55
C VAL A 112 -14.18 -2.51 -11.62
N PHE A 113 -13.65 -1.33 -11.28
CA PHE A 113 -12.52 -1.21 -10.37
C PHE A 113 -12.84 -1.73 -8.97
N ALA A 114 -14.00 -1.39 -8.42
CA ALA A 114 -14.47 -1.93 -7.14
C ALA A 114 -14.61 -3.46 -7.18
N LYS A 115 -15.12 -4.02 -8.30
CA LYS A 115 -15.20 -5.47 -8.50
C LYS A 115 -13.82 -6.13 -8.54
N ILE A 116 -12.85 -5.53 -9.21
CA ILE A 116 -11.47 -6.02 -9.25
C ILE A 116 -10.89 -6.06 -7.83
N CYS A 117 -11.04 -4.98 -7.05
CA CYS A 117 -10.57 -4.93 -5.67
C CYS A 117 -11.16 -6.05 -4.81
N ALA A 118 -12.48 -6.26 -4.90
CA ALA A 118 -13.16 -7.33 -4.16
C ALA A 118 -12.66 -8.72 -4.59
N LEU A 119 -12.48 -8.95 -5.89
CA LEU A 119 -11.97 -10.23 -6.42
C LEU A 119 -10.55 -10.52 -5.93
N ILE A 120 -9.64 -9.54 -5.98
CA ILE A 120 -8.28 -9.71 -5.45
C ILE A 120 -8.31 -10.03 -3.96
N ARG A 121 -9.13 -9.31 -3.15
CA ARG A 121 -9.24 -9.57 -1.72
C ARG A 121 -9.74 -10.98 -1.41
N ILE A 122 -10.69 -11.50 -2.18
CA ILE A 122 -11.21 -12.87 -1.99
C ILE A 122 -10.17 -13.91 -2.42
N SER A 123 -9.47 -13.67 -3.53
CA SER A 123 -8.52 -14.63 -4.10
C SER A 123 -7.18 -14.67 -3.35
N VAL A 124 -6.69 -13.52 -2.85
CA VAL A 124 -5.42 -13.41 -2.12
C VAL A 124 -5.67 -12.72 -0.76
N PRO A 125 -6.34 -13.38 0.18
CA PRO A 125 -6.87 -12.74 1.39
C PRO A 125 -5.81 -12.24 2.35
N TYR A 126 -4.60 -12.75 2.30
CA TYR A 126 -3.49 -12.41 3.19
C TYR A 126 -2.67 -11.18 2.73
N THR A 127 -2.79 -10.77 1.46
CA THR A 127 -1.98 -9.68 0.89
C THR A 127 -2.42 -8.30 1.37
N GLY A 128 -1.48 -7.37 1.50
CA GLY A 128 -1.77 -5.95 1.61
C GLY A 128 -2.24 -5.41 0.25
N MET A 129 -3.36 -4.68 0.21
CA MET A 129 -3.84 -4.05 -1.03
C MET A 129 -3.64 -2.54 -0.98
N ILE A 130 -2.94 -2.02 -1.97
CA ILE A 130 -2.52 -0.61 -2.03
C ILE A 130 -3.38 0.16 -3.02
N ILE A 131 -3.93 1.30 -2.55
CA ILE A 131 -4.53 2.31 -3.42
C ILE A 131 -3.80 3.64 -3.26
N SER A 132 -3.49 4.27 -4.39
CA SER A 132 -2.74 5.52 -4.40
C SER A 132 -3.65 6.75 -4.52
N THR A 133 -3.04 7.92 -4.39
CA THR A 133 -3.65 9.24 -4.64
C THR A 133 -4.02 9.50 -6.10
N ARG A 134 -3.75 8.57 -7.02
CA ARG A 134 -4.31 8.59 -8.39
C ARG A 134 -5.84 8.57 -8.38
N GLU A 135 -6.43 7.94 -7.35
CA GLU A 135 -7.88 7.87 -7.19
C GLU A 135 -8.41 9.01 -6.33
N SER A 136 -9.60 9.51 -6.70
CA SER A 136 -10.28 10.54 -5.94
C SER A 136 -10.69 10.05 -4.55
N GLN A 137 -10.94 10.98 -3.63
CA GLN A 137 -11.46 10.67 -2.30
C GLN A 137 -12.67 9.75 -2.36
N ALA A 138 -13.67 10.07 -3.17
CA ALA A 138 -14.93 9.30 -3.28
C ALA A 138 -14.68 7.85 -3.74
N VAL A 139 -13.77 7.63 -4.69
CA VAL A 139 -13.39 6.27 -5.12
C VAL A 139 -12.69 5.55 -3.99
N ARG A 140 -11.77 6.19 -3.29
CA ARG A 140 -11.02 5.60 -2.17
C ARG A 140 -11.96 5.22 -1.02
N GLU A 141 -12.95 6.07 -0.67
CA GLU A 141 -13.99 5.76 0.32
C GLU A 141 -14.77 4.51 -0.03
N ARG A 142 -15.13 4.36 -1.30
CA ARG A 142 -15.85 3.18 -1.79
C ARG A 142 -15.01 1.91 -1.72
N LEU A 143 -13.70 2.00 -1.93
CA LEU A 143 -12.81 0.84 -2.03
C LEU A 143 -12.26 0.35 -0.68
N LEU A 144 -12.13 1.23 0.32
CA LEU A 144 -11.62 0.87 1.64
C LEU A 144 -12.37 -0.34 2.26
N PRO A 145 -13.73 -0.37 2.29
CA PRO A 145 -14.45 -1.50 2.85
C PRO A 145 -14.34 -2.79 2.01
N LEU A 146 -13.85 -2.71 0.77
CA LEU A 146 -13.57 -3.88 -0.08
C LEU A 146 -12.22 -4.53 0.20
N GLY A 147 -11.52 -4.09 1.24
CA GLY A 147 -10.31 -4.72 1.73
C GLY A 147 -9.01 -3.99 1.37
N ILE A 148 -9.07 -2.75 0.93
CA ILE A 148 -7.88 -1.90 0.84
C ILE A 148 -7.29 -1.76 2.25
N SER A 149 -6.00 -2.05 2.40
CA SER A 149 -5.30 -2.02 3.68
C SER A 149 -4.12 -1.05 3.71
N GLN A 150 -3.72 -0.53 2.55
CA GLN A 150 -2.65 0.45 2.43
C GLN A 150 -3.09 1.60 1.52
N ILE A 151 -2.75 2.81 1.91
CA ILE A 151 -3.24 4.02 1.25
C ILE A 151 -2.13 5.08 1.23
N SER A 152 -1.97 5.78 0.10
CA SER A 152 -1.08 6.93 0.02
C SER A 152 -1.78 8.20 0.50
N GLY A 153 -1.04 9.11 1.10
CA GLY A 153 -1.52 10.43 1.50
C GLY A 153 -0.45 11.49 1.31
N GLY A 154 -0.83 12.71 0.97
CA GLY A 154 0.10 13.84 0.78
C GLY A 154 1.09 13.64 -0.36
N SER A 155 0.73 12.87 -1.41
CA SER A 155 1.65 12.53 -2.49
C SER A 155 1.96 13.73 -3.38
N ARG A 156 3.24 13.83 -3.79
CA ARG A 156 3.74 14.73 -4.82
C ARG A 156 4.49 13.91 -5.85
N THR A 157 4.19 14.10 -7.12
CA THR A 157 4.74 13.31 -8.23
C THR A 157 5.65 14.10 -9.16
N SER A 158 5.76 15.41 -8.97
CA SER A 158 6.72 16.27 -9.63
C SER A 158 8.13 16.11 -9.07
N VAL A 159 9.14 16.43 -9.87
CA VAL A 159 10.54 16.41 -9.43
C VAL A 159 10.77 17.45 -8.35
N GLY A 160 11.26 17.02 -7.17
CA GLY A 160 11.46 17.90 -6.02
C GLY A 160 10.18 18.35 -5.31
N GLY A 161 9.02 17.77 -5.66
CA GLY A 161 7.69 18.21 -5.21
C GLY A 161 7.45 18.24 -3.69
N TYR A 162 8.30 17.61 -2.90
CA TYR A 162 8.24 17.71 -1.43
C TYR A 162 9.06 18.86 -0.85
N ASP A 163 10.05 19.35 -1.60
CA ASP A 163 11.00 20.38 -1.12
C ASP A 163 10.73 21.76 -1.74
N ILE A 164 10.08 21.79 -2.90
CA ILE A 164 9.85 23.01 -3.67
C ILE A 164 8.35 23.34 -3.65
N PRO A 165 7.96 24.62 -3.44
CA PRO A 165 6.57 25.05 -3.58
C PRO A 165 6.01 24.68 -4.97
N GLU A 166 4.75 24.26 -5.02
CA GLU A 166 4.09 23.91 -6.27
C GLU A 166 4.20 25.07 -7.29
N ASN A 167 4.76 24.76 -8.44
CA ASN A 167 4.74 25.64 -9.59
C ASN A 167 3.61 25.18 -10.53
N PRO A 168 2.58 25.99 -10.80
CA PRO A 168 1.48 25.61 -11.70
C PRO A 168 1.92 25.26 -13.12
N ASP A 169 3.11 25.73 -13.53
CA ASP A 169 3.69 25.49 -14.86
C ASP A 169 4.64 24.26 -14.89
N ASP A 170 4.76 23.53 -13.77
CA ASP A 170 5.61 22.34 -13.69
C ASP A 170 4.90 21.11 -14.26
N ASN A 171 5.27 20.70 -15.46
CA ASN A 171 4.79 19.48 -16.11
C ASN A 171 5.63 18.24 -15.78
N SER A 172 6.51 18.28 -14.77
CA SER A 172 7.39 17.17 -14.41
C SER A 172 6.70 16.04 -13.63
N ALA A 173 5.39 16.16 -13.37
CA ALA A 173 4.62 15.16 -12.63
C ALA A 173 4.56 13.83 -13.40
N GLN A 174 4.95 12.73 -12.73
CA GLN A 174 4.92 11.40 -13.31
C GLN A 174 3.48 10.96 -13.71
N PHE A 175 2.48 11.44 -12.99
CA PHE A 175 1.04 11.25 -13.25
C PHE A 175 0.21 12.25 -12.44
N ASP A 176 -1.02 12.48 -12.88
CA ASP A 176 -1.95 13.34 -12.17
C ASP A 176 -2.40 12.74 -10.84
N VAL A 177 -2.31 13.55 -9.78
CA VAL A 177 -2.77 13.21 -8.43
C VAL A 177 -4.19 13.73 -8.26
N SER A 178 -5.17 12.82 -8.15
CA SER A 178 -6.58 13.20 -7.97
C SER A 178 -6.90 13.60 -6.52
N ASP A 179 -6.22 13.01 -5.54
CA ASP A 179 -6.34 13.35 -4.13
C ASP A 179 -5.10 14.14 -3.67
N GLN A 180 -5.25 15.45 -3.60
CA GLN A 180 -4.17 16.40 -3.27
C GLN A 180 -4.14 16.80 -1.78
N ARG A 181 -4.99 16.17 -0.95
CA ARG A 181 -5.02 16.47 0.48
C ARG A 181 -3.67 16.21 1.15
N SER A 182 -3.38 17.01 2.16
CA SER A 182 -2.22 16.80 3.03
C SER A 182 -2.32 15.46 3.79
N LEU A 183 -1.21 14.99 4.32
CA LEU A 183 -1.20 13.76 5.14
C LEU A 183 -2.10 13.91 6.37
N ASP A 184 -2.10 15.06 7.02
CA ASP A 184 -2.96 15.34 8.19
C ASP A 184 -4.47 15.23 7.85
N GLU A 185 -4.88 15.80 6.71
CA GLU A 185 -6.26 15.70 6.24
C GLU A 185 -6.65 14.25 5.90
N VAL A 186 -5.75 13.48 5.31
CA VAL A 186 -6.00 12.06 5.00
C VAL A 186 -6.09 11.23 6.28
N VAL A 187 -5.24 11.49 7.28
CA VAL A 187 -5.29 10.82 8.58
C VAL A 187 -6.62 11.13 9.29
N ARG A 188 -7.03 12.40 9.33
CA ARG A 188 -8.31 12.81 9.91
C ARG A 188 -9.50 12.16 9.22
N TRP A 189 -9.54 12.20 7.90
CA TRP A 189 -10.57 11.57 7.09
C TRP A 189 -10.69 10.05 7.35
N LEU A 190 -9.58 9.33 7.49
CA LEU A 190 -9.62 7.90 7.83
C LEU A 190 -10.21 7.67 9.22
N MET A 191 -9.86 8.49 10.20
CA MET A 191 -10.42 8.41 11.56
C MET A 191 -11.91 8.75 11.62
N GLU A 192 -12.39 9.70 10.80
CA GLU A 192 -13.82 10.03 10.64
C GLU A 192 -14.61 8.84 10.10
N MET A 193 -14.00 8.00 9.28
CA MET A 193 -14.58 6.75 8.75
C MET A 193 -14.35 5.52 9.65
N ASP A 194 -13.88 5.72 10.88
CA ASP A 194 -13.59 4.66 11.86
C ASP A 194 -12.44 3.72 11.49
N TYR A 195 -11.51 4.17 10.63
CA TYR A 195 -10.24 3.48 10.39
C TYR A 195 -9.14 4.01 11.30
N ILE A 196 -8.14 3.17 11.60
CA ILE A 196 -6.96 3.55 12.37
C ILE A 196 -5.78 3.70 11.40
N PRO A 197 -5.35 4.93 11.07
CA PRO A 197 -4.12 5.13 10.31
C PRO A 197 -2.92 4.58 11.08
N SER A 198 -2.04 3.84 10.38
CA SER A 198 -0.86 3.23 10.99
C SER A 198 0.40 3.56 10.17
N PHE A 199 1.45 3.97 10.87
CA PHE A 199 2.78 4.21 10.30
C PHE A 199 3.79 3.13 10.73
N CYS A 200 3.28 1.95 11.13
CA CYS A 200 4.06 0.89 11.73
C CYS A 200 5.03 0.22 10.72
N THR A 201 6.29 0.10 11.12
CA THR A 201 7.34 -0.64 10.41
C THR A 201 7.92 -1.80 11.26
N ALA A 202 7.23 -2.18 12.33
CA ALA A 202 7.72 -3.14 13.31
C ALA A 202 8.07 -4.52 12.72
N CYS A 203 7.32 -4.98 11.71
CA CYS A 203 7.56 -6.29 11.11
C CYS A 203 8.94 -6.37 10.46
N TYR A 204 9.37 -5.37 9.70
CA TYR A 204 10.73 -5.31 9.13
C TYR A 204 11.81 -5.29 10.21
N ARG A 205 11.61 -4.49 11.24
CA ARG A 205 12.56 -4.32 12.35
C ARG A 205 12.66 -5.55 13.26
N ALA A 206 11.57 -6.33 13.36
CA ALA A 206 11.52 -7.55 14.17
C ALA A 206 11.80 -8.83 13.36
N GLY A 207 12.20 -8.71 12.08
CA GLY A 207 12.42 -9.85 11.18
C GLY A 207 11.16 -10.70 10.98
N ARG A 208 9.99 -10.08 10.99
CA ARG A 208 8.70 -10.71 10.69
C ARG A 208 8.35 -10.42 9.23
N THR A 209 9.10 -11.05 8.32
CA THR A 209 8.96 -10.94 6.87
C THR A 209 8.75 -12.32 6.27
N GLY A 210 8.39 -12.39 4.99
CA GLY A 210 8.21 -13.63 4.24
C GLY A 210 7.23 -14.60 4.90
N ASP A 211 7.58 -15.87 5.00
CA ASP A 211 6.76 -16.94 5.56
C ASP A 211 6.32 -16.65 7.00
N ARG A 212 7.21 -16.09 7.83
CA ARG A 212 6.87 -15.73 9.20
C ARG A 212 5.74 -14.70 9.29
N PHE A 213 5.75 -13.68 8.42
CA PHE A 213 4.67 -12.71 8.33
C PHE A 213 3.39 -13.36 7.80
N MET A 214 3.48 -14.13 6.72
CA MET A 214 2.33 -14.78 6.08
C MET A 214 1.63 -15.78 7.03
N SER A 215 2.38 -16.53 7.82
CA SER A 215 1.83 -17.44 8.84
C SER A 215 1.01 -16.68 9.89
N LEU A 216 1.50 -15.51 10.34
CA LEU A 216 0.77 -14.66 11.28
C LEU A 216 -0.50 -14.06 10.65
N CYS A 217 -0.45 -13.68 9.37
CA CYS A 217 -1.60 -13.16 8.64
C CYS A 217 -2.66 -14.25 8.41
N LYS A 218 -2.26 -15.40 7.88
CA LYS A 218 -3.16 -16.54 7.60
C LYS A 218 -3.84 -17.08 8.87
N SER A 219 -3.16 -17.07 10.02
CA SER A 219 -3.72 -17.47 11.31
C SER A 219 -4.50 -16.39 12.04
N GLY A 220 -4.48 -15.15 11.59
CA GLY A 220 -5.06 -13.98 12.26
C GLY A 220 -4.28 -13.49 13.49
N GLN A 221 -3.17 -14.14 13.86
CA GLN A 221 -2.36 -13.74 15.02
C GLN A 221 -1.71 -12.37 14.87
N ILE A 222 -1.54 -11.91 13.64
CA ILE A 222 -0.95 -10.60 13.36
C ILE A 222 -1.71 -9.44 14.01
N GLN A 223 -3.01 -9.60 14.30
CA GLN A 223 -3.82 -8.60 14.98
C GLN A 223 -3.26 -8.21 16.35
N ASN A 224 -2.64 -9.16 17.07
CA ASN A 224 -2.03 -8.91 18.37
C ASN A 224 -0.81 -7.99 18.33
N CYS A 225 -0.26 -7.76 17.13
CA CYS A 225 0.82 -6.80 16.89
C CYS A 225 0.30 -5.56 16.13
N CYS A 226 -0.47 -5.77 15.05
CA CYS A 226 -0.87 -4.67 14.15
C CYS A 226 -1.81 -3.68 14.84
N HIS A 227 -2.82 -4.13 15.58
CA HIS A 227 -3.76 -3.23 16.25
C HIS A 227 -3.05 -2.35 17.30
N PRO A 228 -2.31 -2.89 18.30
CA PRO A 228 -1.58 -2.05 19.24
C PRO A 228 -0.52 -1.16 18.57
N ASN A 229 0.21 -1.66 17.58
CA ASN A 229 1.20 -0.85 16.87
C ASN A 229 0.56 0.28 16.07
N ALA A 230 -0.64 0.10 15.54
CA ALA A 230 -1.37 1.18 14.88
C ALA A 230 -1.71 2.30 15.87
N LEU A 231 -2.18 1.97 17.07
CA LEU A 231 -2.46 2.96 18.12
C LEU A 231 -1.19 3.68 18.57
N ILE A 232 -0.09 2.96 18.76
CA ILE A 232 1.20 3.53 19.13
C ILE A 232 1.66 4.55 18.10
N THR A 233 1.72 4.15 16.83
CA THR A 233 2.21 5.04 15.76
C THR A 233 1.23 6.19 15.46
N LEU A 234 -0.07 5.98 15.64
CA LEU A 234 -1.04 7.06 15.57
C LEU A 234 -0.81 8.09 16.69
N GLN A 235 -0.62 7.65 17.96
CA GLN A 235 -0.32 8.56 19.06
C GLN A 235 0.95 9.39 18.80
N GLU A 236 2.02 8.76 18.29
CA GLU A 236 3.24 9.46 17.90
C GLU A 236 2.96 10.53 16.84
N PHE A 237 2.19 10.19 15.78
CA PHE A 237 1.79 11.15 14.76
C PHE A 237 0.98 12.33 15.34
N LEU A 238 0.04 12.04 16.24
CA LEU A 238 -0.80 13.06 16.86
C LEU A 238 0.02 14.04 17.70
N GLU A 239 1.06 13.58 18.38
CA GLU A 239 1.91 14.46 19.19
C GLU A 239 2.87 15.31 18.35
N ASP A 240 3.43 14.71 17.27
CA ASP A 240 4.54 15.33 16.55
C ASP A 240 4.09 16.17 15.34
N TYR A 241 2.97 15.80 14.67
CA TYR A 241 2.64 16.33 13.36
C TYR A 241 1.19 16.82 13.18
N ALA A 242 0.26 16.34 14.02
CA ALA A 242 -1.16 16.58 13.78
C ALA A 242 -1.60 18.01 14.08
N SER A 243 -2.53 18.51 13.26
CA SER A 243 -3.28 19.73 13.55
C SER A 243 -4.12 19.58 14.84
N PRO A 244 -4.55 20.68 15.46
CA PRO A 244 -5.38 20.62 16.67
C PRO A 244 -6.67 19.80 16.47
N GLU A 245 -7.31 19.92 15.32
CA GLU A 245 -8.55 19.21 14.97
C GLU A 245 -8.30 17.70 14.83
N THR A 246 -7.25 17.32 14.11
CA THR A 246 -6.83 15.93 13.94
C THR A 246 -6.44 15.30 15.27
N ARG A 247 -5.74 16.05 16.11
CA ARG A 247 -5.36 15.61 17.47
C ARG A 247 -6.56 15.39 18.37
N ALA A 248 -7.56 16.26 18.31
CA ALA A 248 -8.78 16.13 19.12
C ALA A 248 -9.54 14.84 18.75
N LEU A 249 -9.82 14.61 17.45
CA LEU A 249 -10.45 13.40 16.98
C LEU A 249 -9.62 12.14 17.29
N GLY A 250 -8.32 12.21 17.10
CA GLY A 250 -7.40 11.10 17.34
C GLY A 250 -7.43 10.60 18.79
N LYS A 251 -7.55 11.50 19.77
CA LYS A 251 -7.68 11.11 21.19
C LYS A 251 -8.92 10.28 21.45
N GLU A 252 -10.06 10.63 20.83
CA GLU A 252 -11.31 9.86 20.96
C GLU A 252 -11.16 8.47 20.31
N VAL A 253 -10.58 8.42 19.11
CA VAL A 253 -10.33 7.17 18.40
C VAL A 253 -9.40 6.26 19.20
N LEU A 254 -8.30 6.78 19.72
CA LEU A 254 -7.34 6.01 20.54
C LEU A 254 -8.00 5.39 21.76
N GLN A 255 -8.80 6.17 22.51
CA GLN A 255 -9.50 5.67 23.70
C GLN A 255 -10.45 4.52 23.35
N ARG A 256 -11.28 4.69 22.32
CA ARG A 256 -12.23 3.69 21.86
C ARG A 256 -11.52 2.42 21.40
N GLN A 257 -10.48 2.56 20.59
CA GLN A 257 -9.76 1.45 20.00
C GLN A 257 -8.86 0.70 21.00
N LEU A 258 -8.32 1.38 22.00
CA LEU A 258 -7.61 0.74 23.11
C LEU A 258 -8.52 -0.26 23.86
N LEU A 259 -9.76 0.15 24.13
CA LEU A 259 -10.75 -0.72 24.78
C LEU A 259 -11.17 -1.90 23.91
N ALA A 260 -11.06 -1.79 22.59
CA ALA A 260 -11.36 -2.86 21.64
C ALA A 260 -10.27 -3.94 21.56
N ILE A 261 -9.08 -3.74 22.15
CA ILE A 261 -8.04 -4.79 22.21
C ILE A 261 -8.53 -5.92 23.15
N PRO A 262 -8.77 -7.15 22.64
CA PRO A 262 -9.37 -8.20 23.43
C PRO A 262 -8.43 -8.80 24.50
N ASN A 263 -7.14 -8.84 24.20
CA ASN A 263 -6.12 -9.37 25.11
C ASN A 263 -5.75 -8.32 26.16
N GLU A 264 -6.12 -8.57 27.42
CA GLU A 264 -5.90 -7.65 28.53
C GLU A 264 -4.41 -7.28 28.72
N LYS A 265 -3.49 -8.25 28.61
CA LYS A 265 -2.04 -7.99 28.75
C LYS A 265 -1.53 -7.06 27.64
N VAL A 266 -1.97 -7.30 26.41
CA VAL A 266 -1.63 -6.44 25.25
C VAL A 266 -2.24 -5.05 25.45
N ARG A 267 -3.50 -4.96 25.87
CA ARG A 267 -4.19 -3.70 26.14
C ARG A 267 -3.47 -2.87 27.21
N THR A 268 -3.16 -3.45 28.37
CA THR A 268 -2.45 -2.79 29.45
C THR A 268 -1.06 -2.30 29.02
N LYS A 269 -0.35 -3.14 28.25
CA LYS A 269 0.98 -2.71 27.76
C LYS A 269 0.88 -1.61 26.70
N THR A 270 -0.14 -1.64 25.86
CA THR A 270 -0.41 -0.57 24.88
C THR A 270 -0.73 0.72 25.61
N GLU A 271 -1.60 0.71 26.61
CA GLU A 271 -1.93 1.87 27.44
C GLU A 271 -0.68 2.49 28.07
N GLN A 272 0.19 1.66 28.65
CA GLN A 272 1.47 2.11 29.19
C GLN A 272 2.30 2.84 28.13
N TYR A 273 2.44 2.26 26.94
CA TYR A 273 3.22 2.90 25.86
C TYR A 273 2.60 4.21 25.38
N LEU A 274 1.27 4.29 25.27
CA LEU A 274 0.58 5.53 24.92
C LEU A 274 0.87 6.63 25.97
N GLN A 275 0.88 6.30 27.27
CA GLN A 275 1.23 7.25 28.32
C GLN A 275 2.71 7.70 28.23
N GLU A 276 3.63 6.79 27.98
CA GLU A 276 5.04 7.11 27.80
C GLU A 276 5.28 8.03 26.59
N ILE A 277 4.52 7.85 25.48
CA ILE A 277 4.56 8.74 24.31
C ILE A 277 4.13 10.15 24.67
N LEU A 278 3.09 10.33 25.47
CA LEU A 278 2.67 11.66 25.97
C LEU A 278 3.78 12.37 26.78
N HIS A 279 4.69 11.61 27.39
CA HIS A 279 5.85 12.13 28.09
C HIS A 279 7.12 12.25 27.22
N GLY A 280 6.98 12.10 25.90
CA GLY A 280 8.06 12.32 24.92
C GLY A 280 8.82 11.07 24.50
N ALA A 281 8.50 9.89 25.02
CA ALA A 281 9.07 8.64 24.52
C ALA A 281 8.55 8.32 23.11
N ARG A 282 9.33 7.57 22.34
CA ARG A 282 9.00 7.19 20.95
C ARG A 282 9.51 5.77 20.66
N ASP A 283 9.05 5.23 19.53
CA ASP A 283 9.59 4.01 18.95
C ASP A 283 9.22 2.71 19.70
N PHE A 284 8.06 2.69 20.34
CA PHE A 284 7.51 1.45 20.91
C PHE A 284 6.94 0.54 19.84
N ARG A 285 6.98 -0.77 20.10
CA ARG A 285 6.40 -1.79 19.21
C ARG A 285 6.14 -3.11 19.94
N PHE A 286 5.22 -3.88 19.35
CA PHE A 286 4.94 -5.28 19.68
C PHE A 286 5.54 -6.23 18.68
#